data_716f49ec96dd589e772e50d0bc36ef5c
#
_entry.id   716f49ec96dd589e772e50d0bc36ef5c
#
_cell.length_a   1.000
_cell.length_b   1.000
_cell.length_c   1.000
_cell.angle_alpha   90.00
_cell.angle_beta   90.00
_cell.angle_gamma   90.00
#
_symmetry.space_group_name_H-M   'P 1'
#
loop_
_entity.id
_entity.type
_entity.pdbx_description
1 polymer ?
#
loop_
_entity_poly.entity_id
_entity_poly.type
_entity_poly.pdbx_seq_one_letter_code
_entity_poly.pdbx_strand_id
1 'polypeptide(L)'
;VGALASERQSTEIVFQKEDCLHLTFDDSSFDAVTVAYGVRNFQDLDAGLGEMYRVLRPGGHLLIVELATPPHFPMRQLFWLYSHVVMPLVGWIVSRDSKAYSYLPATMEAFPQGEVMQGILQKAGFRSVQWKRFTFGICTMYLAEK
;
A
#
# COMPACT_ATOMS: atom_id res chain seq x y z
N VAL A 1 -11.62 -39.94 -21.14
CA VAL A 1 -10.95 -39.31 -19.96
C VAL A 1 -9.97 -38.30 -20.55
N GLY A 2 -10.46 -37.05 -20.75
CA GLY A 2 -9.65 -35.96 -21.30
C GLY A 2 -8.70 -35.43 -20.22
N ALA A 3 -7.41 -35.55 -20.43
CA ALA A 3 -6.39 -34.88 -19.66
C ALA A 3 -6.49 -33.37 -19.96
N LEU A 4 -6.94 -32.59 -18.98
CA LEU A 4 -6.75 -31.15 -18.98
C LEU A 4 -5.24 -30.93 -18.77
N ALA A 5 -4.51 -30.76 -19.88
CA ALA A 5 -3.19 -30.20 -19.86
C ALA A 5 -3.34 -28.74 -19.40
N SER A 6 -3.09 -28.49 -18.13
CA SER A 6 -2.88 -27.12 -17.66
C SER A 6 -1.59 -26.64 -18.32
N GLU A 7 -1.69 -25.87 -19.38
CA GLU A 7 -0.59 -25.05 -19.84
C GLU A 7 -0.24 -24.11 -18.67
N ARG A 8 0.80 -24.47 -17.95
CA ARG A 8 1.50 -23.52 -17.07
C ARG A 8 2.15 -22.51 -18.01
N GLN A 9 1.45 -21.45 -18.30
CA GLN A 9 2.07 -20.27 -18.85
C GLN A 9 3.18 -19.88 -17.87
N SER A 10 4.42 -20.07 -18.26
CA SER A 10 5.56 -19.58 -17.50
C SER A 10 5.52 -18.06 -17.55
N THR A 11 4.99 -17.47 -16.49
CA THR A 11 4.99 -16.01 -16.34
C THR A 11 6.43 -15.60 -16.08
N GLU A 12 7.03 -14.83 -16.99
CA GLU A 12 8.34 -14.24 -16.78
C GLU A 12 8.24 -13.14 -15.71
N ILE A 13 9.04 -13.27 -14.65
CA ILE A 13 9.13 -12.27 -13.59
C ILE A 13 10.47 -11.56 -13.75
N VAL A 14 10.41 -10.24 -13.99
CA VAL A 14 11.59 -9.38 -14.08
C VAL A 14 11.70 -8.56 -12.80
N PHE A 15 12.87 -8.61 -12.16
CA PHE A 15 13.20 -7.78 -11.00
C PHE A 15 14.03 -6.58 -11.44
N GLN A 16 13.54 -5.37 -11.12
CA GLN A 16 14.19 -4.12 -11.47
C GLN A 16 14.21 -3.18 -10.28
N LYS A 17 15.29 -2.43 -10.11
CA LYS A 17 15.40 -1.39 -9.08
C LYS A 17 14.94 -0.08 -9.69
N GLU A 18 13.87 0.50 -9.14
CA GLU A 18 13.25 1.74 -9.62
C GLU A 18 13.08 2.74 -8.47
N ASP A 19 13.06 4.02 -8.82
CA ASP A 19 12.59 5.09 -7.95
C ASP A 19 11.10 5.30 -8.21
N CYS A 20 10.26 5.08 -7.20
CA CYS A 20 8.82 5.23 -7.32
C CYS A 20 8.35 6.66 -7.64
N LEU A 21 9.21 7.66 -7.47
CA LEU A 21 8.93 9.05 -7.85
C LEU A 21 9.34 9.36 -9.30
N HIS A 22 10.15 8.50 -9.93
CA HIS A 22 10.67 8.65 -11.29
C HIS A 22 10.86 7.29 -11.93
N LEU A 23 9.75 6.65 -12.31
CA LEU A 23 9.79 5.32 -12.94
C LEU A 23 10.37 5.42 -14.37
N THR A 24 11.27 4.49 -14.72
CA THR A 24 11.91 4.46 -16.05
C THR A 24 11.04 3.83 -17.13
N PHE A 25 9.83 3.38 -16.79
CA PHE A 25 8.88 2.79 -17.73
C PHE A 25 8.17 3.83 -18.59
N ASP A 26 7.81 3.43 -19.80
CA ASP A 26 7.02 4.25 -20.72
C ASP A 26 5.60 4.50 -20.21
N ASP A 27 4.97 5.57 -20.69
CA ASP A 27 3.57 5.86 -20.44
C ASP A 27 2.68 4.70 -20.91
N SER A 28 1.65 4.40 -20.15
CA SER A 28 0.65 3.39 -20.52
C SER A 28 1.26 2.01 -20.85
N SER A 29 2.25 1.56 -20.08
CA SER A 29 2.94 0.29 -20.27
C SER A 29 2.36 -0.88 -19.47
N PHE A 30 1.58 -0.60 -18.40
CA PHE A 30 1.06 -1.63 -17.51
C PHE A 30 -0.47 -1.67 -17.47
N ASP A 31 -1.03 -2.87 -17.36
CA ASP A 31 -2.46 -3.10 -17.16
C ASP A 31 -2.86 -2.96 -15.69
N ALA A 32 -1.92 -3.24 -14.78
CA ALA A 32 -2.13 -3.07 -13.35
C ALA A 32 -0.82 -2.69 -12.63
N VAL A 33 -0.96 -1.88 -11.58
CA VAL A 33 0.10 -1.55 -10.62
C VAL A 33 -0.37 -1.95 -9.24
N THR A 34 0.46 -2.65 -8.49
CA THR A 34 0.16 -3.06 -7.12
C THR A 34 1.25 -2.60 -6.17
N VAL A 35 0.84 -2.01 -5.04
CA VAL A 35 1.76 -1.58 -3.98
C VAL A 35 1.27 -2.10 -2.64
N ALA A 36 2.12 -2.85 -1.95
CA ALA A 36 1.82 -3.36 -0.62
C ALA A 36 2.82 -2.79 0.40
N TYR A 37 2.30 -2.12 1.43
CA TYR A 37 3.04 -1.61 2.59
C TYR A 37 4.20 -0.66 2.26
N GLY A 38 4.13 0.02 1.11
CA GLY A 38 5.20 0.89 0.62
C GLY A 38 4.82 2.36 0.48
N VAL A 39 3.55 2.65 0.18
CA VAL A 39 3.09 4.01 -0.18
C VAL A 39 3.29 5.03 0.96
N ARG A 40 3.14 4.60 2.21
CA ARG A 40 3.38 5.47 3.38
C ARG A 40 4.81 5.97 3.51
N ASN A 41 5.77 5.34 2.83
CA ASN A 41 7.18 5.70 2.87
C ASN A 41 7.59 6.61 1.70
N PHE A 42 6.67 6.98 0.82
CA PHE A 42 6.96 7.90 -0.28
C PHE A 42 7.33 9.28 0.29
N GLN A 43 8.41 9.85 -0.22
CA GLN A 43 8.82 11.22 0.14
C GLN A 43 7.85 12.25 -0.39
N ASP A 44 7.28 11.98 -1.57
CA ASP A 44 6.23 12.75 -2.21
C ASP A 44 5.13 11.80 -2.71
N LEU A 45 4.00 11.81 -2.01
CA LEU A 45 2.88 10.93 -2.31
C LEU A 45 2.22 11.31 -3.65
N ASP A 46 2.06 12.61 -3.91
CA ASP A 46 1.42 13.10 -5.13
C ASP A 46 2.28 12.73 -6.36
N ALA A 47 3.60 12.90 -6.28
CA ALA A 47 4.53 12.52 -7.36
C ALA A 47 4.51 11.02 -7.62
N GLY A 48 4.60 10.19 -6.58
CA GLY A 48 4.57 8.73 -6.72
C GLY A 48 3.25 8.21 -7.31
N LEU A 49 2.11 8.76 -6.87
CA LEU A 49 0.81 8.41 -7.46
C LEU A 49 0.69 8.90 -8.91
N GLY A 50 1.27 10.05 -9.25
CA GLY A 50 1.35 10.57 -10.61
C GLY A 50 2.12 9.63 -11.54
N GLU A 51 3.26 9.09 -11.09
CA GLU A 51 4.03 8.11 -11.85
C GLU A 51 3.27 6.79 -12.04
N MET A 52 2.61 6.28 -10.99
CA MET A 52 1.73 5.10 -11.11
C MET A 52 0.60 5.32 -12.09
N TYR A 53 0.00 6.52 -12.07
CA TYR A 53 -1.02 6.90 -13.04
C TYR A 53 -0.46 6.96 -14.46
N ARG A 54 0.71 7.57 -14.65
CA ARG A 54 1.37 7.71 -15.95
C ARG A 54 1.61 6.36 -16.62
N VAL A 55 2.21 5.43 -15.89
CA VAL A 55 2.59 4.11 -16.44
C VAL A 55 1.41 3.16 -16.66
N LEU A 56 0.27 3.38 -16.01
CA LEU A 56 -0.95 2.60 -16.25
C LEU A 56 -1.57 2.94 -17.60
N ARG A 57 -2.07 1.93 -18.29
CA ARG A 57 -2.91 2.08 -19.49
C ARG A 57 -4.26 2.68 -19.15
N PRO A 58 -4.95 3.35 -20.08
CA PRO A 58 -6.37 3.70 -19.91
C PRO A 58 -7.20 2.44 -19.58
N GLY A 59 -8.00 2.50 -18.50
CA GLY A 59 -8.72 1.33 -17.96
C GLY A 59 -7.87 0.38 -17.10
N GLY A 60 -6.58 0.68 -16.90
CA GLY A 60 -5.71 -0.06 -15.99
C GLY A 60 -6.01 0.24 -14.51
N HIS A 61 -5.61 -0.66 -13.62
CA HIS A 61 -5.97 -0.61 -12.21
C HIS A 61 -4.78 -0.40 -11.30
N LEU A 62 -4.93 0.47 -10.32
CA LEU A 62 -4.03 0.63 -9.19
C LEU A 62 -4.62 -0.06 -7.96
N LEU A 63 -3.85 -0.97 -7.36
CA LEU A 63 -4.19 -1.62 -6.09
C LEU A 63 -3.16 -1.23 -5.03
N ILE A 64 -3.60 -0.54 -3.98
CA ILE A 64 -2.78 -0.21 -2.83
C ILE A 64 -3.29 -1.00 -1.62
N VAL A 65 -2.39 -1.69 -0.94
CA VAL A 65 -2.65 -2.32 0.36
C VAL A 65 -1.72 -1.69 1.38
N GLU A 66 -2.28 -1.05 2.42
CA GLU A 66 -1.47 -0.33 3.39
C GLU A 66 -1.96 -0.54 4.82
N LEU A 67 -1.04 -0.45 5.78
CA LEU A 67 -1.38 -0.47 7.19
C LEU A 67 -2.16 0.79 7.56
N ALA A 68 -3.13 0.60 8.43
CA ALA A 68 -4.03 1.65 8.89
C ALA A 68 -4.26 1.56 10.40
N THR A 69 -4.72 2.65 10.99
CA THR A 69 -5.10 2.67 12.39
C THR A 69 -6.58 2.29 12.52
N PRO A 70 -6.93 1.31 13.38
CA PRO A 70 -8.32 0.95 13.64
C PRO A 70 -9.13 2.17 14.08
N PRO A 71 -10.31 2.44 13.46
CA PRO A 71 -11.08 3.65 13.75
C PRO A 71 -11.93 3.55 15.01
N HIS A 72 -12.28 2.34 15.45
CA HIS A 72 -13.32 2.12 16.46
C HIS A 72 -12.80 1.48 17.76
N PHE A 73 -13.48 1.81 18.88
CA PHE A 73 -13.34 1.09 20.15
C PHE A 73 -13.86 -0.37 19.99
N PRO A 74 -13.25 -1.38 20.63
CA PRO A 74 -12.04 -1.33 21.48
C PRO A 74 -10.73 -1.49 20.70
N MET A 75 -10.80 -1.83 19.39
CA MET A 75 -9.62 -2.18 18.59
C MET A 75 -8.62 -1.03 18.49
N ARG A 76 -9.08 0.22 18.44
CA ARG A 76 -8.20 1.39 18.42
C ARG A 76 -7.30 1.45 19.66
N GLN A 77 -7.86 1.23 20.86
CA GLN A 77 -7.11 1.27 22.11
C GLN A 77 -6.18 0.06 22.26
N LEU A 78 -6.64 -1.12 21.86
CA LEU A 78 -5.83 -2.34 21.89
C LEU A 78 -4.66 -2.22 20.93
N PHE A 79 -4.90 -1.70 19.73
CA PHE A 79 -3.87 -1.48 18.73
C PHE A 79 -2.88 -0.40 19.18
N TRP A 80 -3.35 0.67 19.78
CA TRP A 80 -2.50 1.72 20.34
C TRP A 80 -1.59 1.15 21.44
N LEU A 81 -2.15 0.41 22.40
CA LEU A 81 -1.38 -0.24 23.46
C LEU A 81 -0.33 -1.20 22.88
N TYR A 82 -0.72 -2.01 21.91
CA TYR A 82 0.16 -2.94 21.24
C TYR A 82 1.31 -2.21 20.54
N SER A 83 1.00 -1.19 19.73
CA SER A 83 1.99 -0.49 18.89
C SER A 83 2.92 0.43 19.68
N HIS A 84 2.44 1.06 20.78
CA HIS A 84 3.21 2.03 21.54
C HIS A 84 3.89 1.44 22.80
N VAL A 85 3.43 0.30 23.29
CA VAL A 85 3.98 -0.31 24.51
C VAL A 85 4.56 -1.69 24.21
N VAL A 86 3.76 -2.60 23.66
CA VAL A 86 4.20 -4.01 23.49
C VAL A 86 5.29 -4.12 22.44
N MET A 87 5.10 -3.53 21.25
CA MET A 87 6.10 -3.62 20.17
C MET A 87 7.45 -2.99 20.54
N PRO A 88 7.53 -1.78 21.10
CA PRO A 88 8.81 -1.21 21.53
C PRO A 88 9.49 -2.03 22.63
N LEU A 89 8.72 -2.56 23.59
CA LEU A 89 9.25 -3.41 24.68
C LEU A 89 9.85 -4.71 24.13
N VAL A 90 9.11 -5.39 23.24
CA VAL A 90 9.61 -6.62 22.57
C VAL A 90 10.83 -6.29 21.70
N GLY A 91 10.80 -5.20 20.97
CA GLY A 91 11.92 -4.73 20.16
C GLY A 91 13.17 -4.46 20.98
N TRP A 92 13.02 -3.84 22.13
CA TRP A 92 14.13 -3.61 23.06
C TRP A 92 14.71 -4.93 23.61
N ILE A 93 13.86 -5.89 23.97
CA ILE A 93 14.30 -7.20 24.52
C ILE A 93 15.02 -8.04 23.45
N VAL A 94 14.48 -8.08 22.22
CA VAL A 94 14.93 -9.02 21.18
C VAL A 94 16.08 -8.43 20.34
N SER A 95 15.93 -7.20 19.85
CA SER A 95 16.88 -6.62 18.90
C SER A 95 17.76 -5.50 19.48
N ARG A 96 17.48 -5.02 20.69
CA ARG A 96 18.10 -3.84 21.32
C ARG A 96 17.99 -2.56 20.46
N ASP A 97 17.14 -2.57 19.44
CA ASP A 97 16.88 -1.42 18.56
C ASP A 97 15.41 -1.00 18.71
N SER A 98 15.19 0.11 19.44
CA SER A 98 13.86 0.68 19.65
C SER A 98 13.42 1.59 18.49
N LYS A 99 14.35 2.05 17.64
CA LYS A 99 14.03 3.04 16.58
C LYS A 99 13.15 2.47 15.50
N ALA A 100 13.41 1.25 15.04
CA ALA A 100 12.61 0.59 14.01
C ALA A 100 11.16 0.37 14.47
N TYR A 101 10.94 0.08 15.74
CA TYR A 101 9.62 -0.20 16.32
C TYR A 101 8.79 1.05 16.63
N SER A 102 9.43 2.21 16.81
CA SER A 102 8.73 3.50 16.94
C SER A 102 8.40 4.15 15.59
N TYR A 103 9.15 3.82 14.54
CA TYR A 103 8.95 4.34 13.20
C TYR A 103 7.62 3.87 12.58
N LEU A 104 7.27 2.59 12.75
CA LEU A 104 6.08 2.02 12.13
C LEU A 104 4.77 2.67 12.59
N PRO A 105 4.47 2.81 13.91
CA PRO A 105 3.28 3.52 14.37
C PRO A 105 3.22 4.97 13.87
N ALA A 106 4.33 5.69 13.90
CA ALA A 106 4.40 7.08 13.47
C ALA A 106 4.06 7.25 11.98
N THR A 107 4.58 6.37 11.11
CA THR A 107 4.28 6.41 9.67
C THR A 107 2.85 6.00 9.36
N MET A 108 2.27 5.07 10.13
CA MET A 108 0.87 4.67 9.98
C MET A 108 -0.10 5.80 10.36
N GLU A 109 0.20 6.53 11.43
CA GLU A 109 -0.63 7.65 11.90
C GLU A 109 -0.53 8.86 10.96
N ALA A 110 0.66 9.11 10.39
CA ALA A 110 0.89 10.22 9.45
C ALA A 110 0.30 9.95 8.06
N PHE A 111 0.11 8.70 7.69
CA PHE A 111 -0.38 8.34 6.35
C PHE A 111 -1.89 8.67 6.21
N PRO A 112 -2.32 9.34 5.12
CA PRO A 112 -3.72 9.63 4.86
C PRO A 112 -4.52 8.33 4.68
N GLN A 113 -5.67 8.20 5.34
CA GLN A 113 -6.45 6.97 5.39
C GLN A 113 -7.89 7.17 4.95
N GLY A 114 -8.53 6.12 4.44
CA GLY A 114 -9.95 6.10 4.08
C GLY A 114 -10.32 7.15 3.04
N GLU A 115 -11.28 8.00 3.35
CA GLU A 115 -11.80 9.03 2.45
C GLU A 115 -10.74 10.08 2.07
N VAL A 116 -9.79 10.38 2.96
CA VAL A 116 -8.70 11.32 2.66
C VAL A 116 -7.82 10.77 1.55
N MET A 117 -7.40 9.51 1.65
CA MET A 117 -6.61 8.85 0.60
C MET A 117 -7.41 8.68 -0.69
N GLN A 118 -8.71 8.41 -0.60
CA GLN A 118 -9.60 8.39 -1.76
C GLN A 118 -9.58 9.73 -2.50
N GLY A 119 -9.69 10.84 -1.79
CA GLY A 119 -9.61 12.19 -2.38
C GLY A 119 -8.27 12.48 -3.05
N ILE A 120 -7.15 12.01 -2.46
CA ILE A 120 -5.81 12.15 -3.04
C ILE A 120 -5.71 11.36 -4.35
N LEU A 121 -6.20 10.12 -4.38
CA LEU A 121 -6.23 9.30 -5.60
C LEU A 121 -7.08 9.95 -6.70
N GLN A 122 -8.24 10.50 -6.35
CA GLN A 122 -9.09 11.23 -7.31
C GLN A 122 -8.39 12.48 -7.87
N LYS A 123 -7.69 13.22 -7.01
CA LYS A 123 -6.89 14.39 -7.42
C LYS A 123 -5.73 14.00 -8.35
N ALA A 124 -5.12 12.81 -8.15
CA ALA A 124 -4.10 12.27 -9.03
C ALA A 124 -4.64 11.80 -10.40
N GLY A 125 -5.96 11.84 -10.61
CA GLY A 125 -6.63 11.51 -11.87
C GLY A 125 -7.35 10.17 -11.90
N PHE A 126 -7.21 9.35 -10.85
CA PHE A 126 -7.88 8.06 -10.78
C PHE A 126 -9.40 8.19 -10.66
N ARG A 127 -10.11 7.25 -11.28
CA ARG A 127 -11.58 7.13 -11.25
C ARG A 127 -11.99 5.89 -10.46
N SER A 128 -13.29 5.75 -10.21
CA SER A 128 -13.86 4.54 -9.59
C SER A 128 -13.14 4.12 -8.31
N VAL A 129 -12.63 5.11 -7.53
CA VAL A 129 -11.83 4.80 -6.33
C VAL A 129 -12.70 4.17 -5.27
N GLN A 130 -12.38 2.94 -4.91
CA GLN A 130 -13.02 2.17 -3.85
C GLN A 130 -11.98 1.82 -2.78
N TRP A 131 -12.42 1.74 -1.52
CA TRP A 131 -11.55 1.28 -0.46
C TRP A 131 -12.29 0.44 0.57
N LYS A 132 -11.57 -0.48 1.18
CA LYS A 132 -12.11 -1.41 2.18
C LYS A 132 -11.09 -1.68 3.28
N ARG A 133 -11.56 -1.65 4.53
CA ARG A 133 -10.77 -2.05 5.69
C ARG A 133 -10.86 -3.55 5.94
N PHE A 134 -9.72 -4.12 6.32
CA PHE A 134 -9.58 -5.52 6.72
C PHE A 134 -8.99 -5.61 8.12
N THR A 135 -9.10 -6.80 8.73
CA THR A 135 -8.47 -7.09 10.02
C THR A 135 -8.81 -6.03 11.07
N PHE A 136 -10.12 -5.80 11.27
CA PHE A 136 -10.63 -4.79 12.22
C PHE A 136 -10.14 -3.36 11.97
N GLY A 137 -9.66 -3.05 10.77
CA GLY A 137 -9.17 -1.74 10.37
C GLY A 137 -7.66 -1.55 10.48
N ILE A 138 -6.88 -2.60 10.72
CA ILE A 138 -5.40 -2.56 10.74
C ILE A 138 -4.83 -2.49 9.33
N CYS A 139 -5.57 -2.94 8.33
CA CYS A 139 -5.19 -2.91 6.93
C CYS A 139 -6.29 -2.28 6.08
N THR A 140 -5.93 -1.45 5.13
CA THR A 140 -6.85 -0.85 4.16
C THR A 140 -6.35 -1.14 2.75
N MET A 141 -7.28 -1.55 1.90
CA MET A 141 -7.06 -1.72 0.46
C MET A 141 -7.77 -0.61 -0.28
N TYR A 142 -7.09 -0.04 -1.27
CA TYR A 142 -7.64 0.93 -2.21
C TYR A 142 -7.52 0.33 -3.61
N LEU A 143 -8.61 0.38 -4.37
CA LEU A 143 -8.67 0.01 -5.77
C LEU A 143 -9.13 1.22 -6.56
N ALA A 144 -8.37 1.59 -7.59
CA ALA A 144 -8.64 2.75 -8.42
C ALA A 144 -8.39 2.42 -9.89
N GLU A 145 -9.09 3.08 -10.80
CA GLU A 145 -9.01 2.91 -12.25
C GLU A 145 -8.48 4.20 -12.91
N LYS A 146 -7.62 4.05 -13.93
CA LYS A 146 -7.16 5.16 -14.77
C LYS A 146 -8.16 5.53 -15.84
#